data_d50ae4e217f7cc7124196f87a2775a84
#
_entry.id   d50ae4e217f7cc7124196f87a2775a84
#
_cell.length_a   1.000
_cell.length_b   1.000
_cell.length_c   1.000
_cell.angle_alpha   90.00
_cell.angle_beta   90.00
_cell.angle_gamma   90.00
#
_symmetry.space_group_name_H-M   'P 1'
#
loop_
_entity.id
_entity.type
_entity.pdbx_description
1 polymer ?
#
loop_
_entity_poly.entity_id
_entity_poly.type
_entity_poly.pdbx_seq_one_letter_code
_entity_poly.pdbx_strand_id
1 'polypeptide(L)'
;RLQPLLPPPPSHARGGAPRTVSDRACMAAILFMARTSTPWTLLPVGEFGCGSVTSCWRRFAEWAHAGVFERLQEALLDELGQAGQLDWSRVSVDSFSLRAVRGGPGGRKPGRPGQARIQAAPGVDGGGLPLSLLVTAANINDGLVFEALLGDIPAVRTPAGGRRCRPDKCHADKAYDHRRCRSYLTRRGIKVRIARCGIESSDRLGRHRWKAERSIAWLAGCRRLRIRYDRDSERFFAFAMLACDRLCYNRLPCATSARLP
;
A
#
# COMPACT_ATOMS: atom_id res chain seq x y z
N ARG A 1 -2.32 -18.29 -3.46
CA ARG A 1 -1.40 -17.30 -2.87
C ARG A 1 -1.87 -16.84 -1.50
N LEU A 2 -3.12 -16.39 -1.35
CA LEU A 2 -3.63 -15.89 -0.07
C LEU A 2 -3.77 -16.99 1.00
N GLN A 3 -4.31 -18.16 0.65
CA GLN A 3 -4.66 -19.22 1.58
C GLN A 3 -3.55 -19.62 2.56
N PRO A 4 -2.28 -19.82 2.15
CA PRO A 4 -1.21 -20.17 3.09
C PRO A 4 -0.81 -19.04 4.04
N LEU A 5 -1.25 -17.79 3.78
CA LEU A 5 -0.96 -16.61 4.58
C LEU A 5 -2.04 -16.34 5.63
N LEU A 6 -3.19 -17.01 5.54
CA LEU A 6 -4.29 -16.78 6.45
C LEU A 6 -3.97 -17.33 7.85
N PRO A 7 -4.37 -16.63 8.90
CA PRO A 7 -4.25 -17.15 10.25
C PRO A 7 -5.15 -18.38 10.44
N PRO A 8 -4.78 -19.33 11.29
CA PRO A 8 -5.65 -20.43 11.64
C PRO A 8 -6.97 -19.90 12.21
N PRO A 9 -8.09 -20.58 11.99
CA PRO A 9 -9.34 -20.19 12.60
C PRO A 9 -9.18 -20.13 14.13
N PRO A 10 -9.76 -19.12 14.80
CA PRO A 10 -9.65 -19.04 16.26
C PRO A 10 -10.22 -20.29 16.91
N SER A 11 -9.48 -20.86 17.84
CA SER A 11 -9.96 -21.95 18.67
C SER A 11 -11.01 -21.42 19.65
N HIS A 12 -12.20 -21.95 19.59
CA HIS A 12 -13.25 -21.59 20.56
C HIS A 12 -13.14 -22.53 21.78
N ALA A 13 -12.46 -22.08 22.81
CA ALA A 13 -12.30 -22.84 24.06
C ALA A 13 -13.65 -23.24 24.71
N ARG A 14 -14.76 -22.60 24.34
CA ARG A 14 -16.11 -22.86 24.84
C ARG A 14 -17.05 -23.51 23.81
N GLY A 15 -16.51 -24.06 22.72
CA GLY A 15 -17.32 -24.58 21.64
C GLY A 15 -18.05 -23.47 20.86
N GLY A 16 -17.73 -23.28 19.61
CA GLY A 16 -18.41 -22.37 18.70
C GLY A 16 -18.70 -23.09 17.40
N ALA A 17 -19.74 -22.63 16.68
CA ALA A 17 -20.03 -23.18 15.37
C ALA A 17 -18.85 -22.99 14.41
N PRO A 18 -18.48 -24.00 13.62
CA PRO A 18 -17.40 -23.87 12.64
C PRO A 18 -17.72 -22.77 11.63
N ARG A 19 -16.67 -22.20 11.05
CA ARG A 19 -16.84 -21.18 10.00
C ARG A 19 -17.48 -21.79 8.77
N THR A 20 -18.70 -21.36 8.46
CA THR A 20 -19.45 -21.83 7.28
C THR A 20 -19.13 -21.02 6.01
N VAL A 21 -18.69 -19.78 6.18
CA VAL A 21 -18.36 -18.87 5.07
C VAL A 21 -16.91 -19.05 4.63
N SER A 22 -16.69 -19.30 3.33
CA SER A 22 -15.36 -19.48 2.77
C SER A 22 -14.54 -18.17 2.79
N ASP A 23 -13.22 -18.30 2.94
CA ASP A 23 -12.29 -17.18 2.88
C ASP A 23 -12.32 -16.51 1.50
N ARG A 24 -12.56 -17.28 0.45
CA ARG A 24 -12.71 -16.76 -0.93
C ARG A 24 -13.91 -15.84 -1.07
N ALA A 25 -15.06 -16.20 -0.49
CA ALA A 25 -16.26 -15.37 -0.49
C ALA A 25 -16.02 -14.05 0.26
N CYS A 26 -15.42 -14.14 1.45
CA CYS A 26 -15.05 -12.94 2.22
C CYS A 26 -14.07 -12.05 1.47
N MET A 27 -13.04 -12.63 0.83
CA MET A 27 -12.06 -11.86 0.06
C MET A 27 -12.69 -11.16 -1.15
N ALA A 28 -13.60 -11.81 -1.87
CA ALA A 28 -14.34 -11.19 -2.98
C ALA A 28 -15.15 -9.97 -2.50
N ALA A 29 -15.86 -10.11 -1.38
CA ALA A 29 -16.60 -9.02 -0.75
C ALA A 29 -15.68 -7.88 -0.30
N ILE A 30 -14.51 -8.18 0.31
CA ILE A 30 -13.52 -7.19 0.74
C ILE A 30 -12.94 -6.42 -0.47
N LEU A 31 -12.62 -7.11 -1.56
CA LEU A 31 -12.18 -6.49 -2.82
C LEU A 31 -13.25 -5.56 -3.41
N PHE A 32 -14.51 -5.98 -3.39
CA PHE A 32 -15.61 -5.12 -3.80
C PHE A 32 -15.69 -3.86 -2.95
N MET A 33 -15.58 -3.97 -1.62
CA MET A 33 -15.57 -2.85 -0.69
C MET A 33 -14.39 -1.90 -0.94
N ALA A 34 -13.19 -2.43 -1.19
CA ALA A 34 -12.01 -1.63 -1.52
C ALA A 34 -12.23 -0.79 -2.79
N ARG A 35 -12.86 -1.35 -3.80
CA ARG A 35 -13.10 -0.70 -5.11
C ARG A 35 -14.21 0.33 -5.08
N THR A 36 -15.34 -0.03 -4.48
CA THR A 36 -16.57 0.78 -4.55
C THR A 36 -16.66 1.83 -3.46
N SER A 37 -15.98 1.61 -2.32
CA SER A 37 -16.15 2.40 -1.09
C SER A 37 -17.57 2.31 -0.50
N THR A 38 -18.32 1.28 -0.85
CA THR A 38 -19.65 1.04 -0.29
C THR A 38 -19.58 0.93 1.23
N PRO A 39 -20.51 1.50 1.99
CA PRO A 39 -20.60 1.25 3.42
C PRO A 39 -20.79 -0.24 3.73
N TRP A 40 -20.18 -0.74 4.81
CA TRP A 40 -20.31 -2.15 5.21
C TRP A 40 -21.77 -2.60 5.31
N THR A 41 -22.65 -1.74 5.81
CA THR A 41 -24.10 -2.01 5.93
C THR A 41 -24.82 -2.28 4.61
N LEU A 42 -24.23 -1.83 3.48
CA LEU A 42 -24.79 -1.99 2.14
C LEU A 42 -24.03 -3.05 1.31
N LEU A 43 -23.20 -3.87 1.95
CA LEU A 43 -22.52 -4.97 1.27
C LEU A 43 -23.55 -5.99 0.77
N PRO A 44 -23.60 -6.31 -0.54
CA PRO A 44 -24.53 -7.29 -1.08
C PRO A 44 -24.06 -8.72 -0.76
N VAL A 45 -24.30 -9.15 0.47
CA VAL A 45 -23.79 -10.43 1.03
C VAL A 45 -24.25 -11.65 0.24
N GLY A 46 -25.45 -11.61 -0.34
CA GLY A 46 -25.99 -12.71 -1.16
C GLY A 46 -25.18 -12.95 -2.42
N GLU A 47 -24.76 -11.87 -3.10
CA GLU A 47 -23.96 -11.95 -4.34
C GLU A 47 -22.59 -12.61 -4.12
N PHE A 48 -22.02 -12.45 -2.93
CA PHE A 48 -20.71 -13.01 -2.60
C PHE A 48 -20.79 -14.35 -1.86
N GLY A 49 -21.98 -14.76 -1.40
CA GLY A 49 -22.12 -15.95 -0.55
C GLY A 49 -21.37 -15.81 0.78
N CYS A 50 -21.20 -14.60 1.29
CA CYS A 50 -20.41 -14.34 2.48
C CYS A 50 -21.20 -14.35 3.81
N GLY A 51 -22.44 -14.83 3.78
CA GLY A 51 -23.31 -15.07 4.93
C GLY A 51 -23.84 -13.78 5.55
N SER A 52 -22.99 -12.96 6.14
CA SER A 52 -23.38 -11.68 6.73
C SER A 52 -22.28 -10.62 6.60
N VAL A 53 -22.71 -9.36 6.68
CA VAL A 53 -21.79 -8.21 6.76
C VAL A 53 -20.80 -8.37 7.91
N THR A 54 -21.28 -8.81 9.07
CA THR A 54 -20.47 -9.00 10.27
C THR A 54 -19.40 -10.10 10.05
N SER A 55 -19.74 -11.18 9.34
CA SER A 55 -18.78 -12.24 9.02
C SER A 55 -17.63 -11.71 8.16
N CYS A 56 -17.93 -10.97 7.09
CA CYS A 56 -16.92 -10.35 6.24
C CYS A 56 -16.07 -9.32 7.00
N TRP A 57 -16.72 -8.47 7.78
CA TRP A 57 -16.04 -7.42 8.53
C TRP A 57 -15.09 -8.01 9.60
N ARG A 58 -15.53 -9.01 10.36
CA ARG A 58 -14.69 -9.70 11.36
C ARG A 58 -13.51 -10.40 10.69
N ARG A 59 -13.73 -11.05 9.55
CA ARG A 59 -12.68 -11.71 8.78
C ARG A 59 -11.64 -10.70 8.27
N PHE A 60 -12.10 -9.56 7.73
CA PHE A 60 -11.21 -8.49 7.31
C PHE A 60 -10.40 -7.92 8.47
N ALA A 61 -11.05 -7.65 9.61
CA ALA A 61 -10.36 -7.15 10.81
C ALA A 61 -9.30 -8.15 11.30
N GLU A 62 -9.64 -9.44 11.36
CA GLU A 62 -8.70 -10.51 11.74
C GLU A 62 -7.48 -10.55 10.80
N TRP A 63 -7.71 -10.49 9.50
CA TRP A 63 -6.64 -10.52 8.52
C TRP A 63 -5.77 -9.25 8.54
N ALA A 64 -6.37 -8.10 8.78
CA ALA A 64 -5.65 -6.84 8.95
C ALA A 64 -4.71 -6.90 10.16
N HIS A 65 -5.24 -7.27 11.34
CA HIS A 65 -4.43 -7.40 12.56
C HIS A 65 -3.36 -8.49 12.46
N ALA A 66 -3.60 -9.52 11.67
CA ALA A 66 -2.61 -10.57 11.43
C ALA A 66 -1.56 -10.22 10.37
N GLY A 67 -1.60 -9.02 9.76
CA GLY A 67 -0.64 -8.62 8.72
C GLY A 67 -0.70 -9.46 7.45
N VAL A 68 -1.90 -9.94 7.08
CA VAL A 68 -2.06 -10.85 5.92
C VAL A 68 -1.75 -10.13 4.62
N PHE A 69 -2.16 -8.86 4.49
CA PHE A 69 -1.99 -8.10 3.25
C PHE A 69 -0.55 -7.68 3.02
N GLU A 70 0.19 -7.38 4.09
CA GLU A 70 1.63 -7.12 4.05
C GLU A 70 2.40 -8.37 3.56
N ARG A 71 2.10 -9.54 4.15
CA ARG A 71 2.71 -10.81 3.69
C ARG A 71 2.29 -11.17 2.28
N LEU A 72 1.07 -10.82 1.86
CA LEU A 72 0.62 -11.01 0.48
C LEU A 72 1.44 -10.15 -0.49
N GLN A 73 1.67 -8.89 -0.15
CA GLN A 73 2.52 -8.01 -0.96
C GLN A 73 3.94 -8.56 -1.08
N GLU A 74 4.55 -8.98 0.02
CA GLU A 74 5.88 -9.60 0.00
C GLU A 74 5.94 -10.81 -0.93
N ALA A 75 4.95 -11.70 -0.85
CA ALA A 75 4.86 -12.87 -1.71
C ALA A 75 4.69 -12.50 -3.20
N LEU A 76 3.86 -11.51 -3.50
CA LEU A 76 3.64 -11.03 -4.86
C LEU A 76 4.90 -10.35 -5.42
N LEU A 77 5.59 -9.55 -4.61
CA LEU A 77 6.86 -8.93 -4.99
C LEU A 77 7.95 -9.99 -5.21
N ASP A 78 8.01 -11.05 -4.40
CA ASP A 78 8.91 -12.16 -4.60
C ASP A 78 8.67 -12.88 -5.94
N GLU A 79 7.41 -13.16 -6.30
CA GLU A 79 7.05 -13.74 -7.60
C GLU A 79 7.45 -12.81 -8.75
N LEU A 80 7.16 -11.50 -8.65
CA LEU A 80 7.52 -10.50 -9.65
C LEU A 80 9.04 -10.36 -9.77
N GLY A 81 9.75 -10.40 -8.66
CA GLY A 81 11.21 -10.34 -8.63
C GLY A 81 11.84 -11.54 -9.32
N GLN A 82 11.38 -12.75 -9.00
CA GLN A 82 11.84 -13.98 -9.70
C GLN A 82 11.58 -13.93 -11.21
N ALA A 83 10.45 -13.35 -11.62
CA ALA A 83 10.09 -13.17 -13.04
C ALA A 83 10.82 -12.00 -13.70
N GLY A 84 11.72 -11.27 -13.01
CA GLY A 84 12.43 -10.10 -13.55
C GLY A 84 11.52 -8.91 -13.89
N GLN A 85 10.33 -8.83 -13.31
CA GLN A 85 9.33 -7.80 -13.59
C GLN A 85 9.49 -6.52 -12.74
N LEU A 86 10.43 -6.50 -11.79
CA LEU A 86 10.71 -5.33 -10.96
C LEU A 86 11.86 -4.50 -11.54
N ASP A 87 11.63 -3.21 -11.74
CA ASP A 87 12.64 -2.27 -12.23
C ASP A 87 13.38 -1.61 -11.06
N TRP A 88 14.48 -2.21 -10.65
CA TRP A 88 15.35 -1.71 -9.57
C TRP A 88 16.24 -0.53 -9.98
N SER A 89 16.17 -0.05 -11.21
CA SER A 89 16.98 1.09 -11.67
C SER A 89 16.72 2.35 -10.83
N ARG A 90 15.54 2.41 -10.21
CA ARG A 90 15.14 3.52 -9.32
C ARG A 90 13.99 3.15 -8.40
N VAL A 91 13.84 3.91 -7.32
CA VAL A 91 12.60 4.08 -6.59
C VAL A 91 12.16 5.54 -6.71
N SER A 92 10.87 5.77 -6.88
CA SER A 92 10.27 7.10 -6.82
C SER A 92 9.38 7.19 -5.58
N VAL A 93 9.60 8.21 -4.77
CA VAL A 93 8.84 8.48 -3.55
C VAL A 93 8.02 9.75 -3.78
N ASP A 94 6.75 9.66 -3.52
CA ASP A 94 5.82 10.79 -3.50
C ASP A 94 4.77 10.55 -2.42
N SER A 95 4.03 11.58 -2.03
CA SER A 95 3.00 11.47 -1.02
C SER A 95 1.70 12.14 -1.44
N PHE A 96 0.58 11.58 -0.99
CA PHE A 96 -0.71 12.18 -1.23
C PHE A 96 -1.54 12.23 0.05
N SER A 97 -2.29 13.32 0.20
CA SER A 97 -3.11 13.55 1.38
C SER A 97 -4.53 13.09 1.15
N LEU A 98 -5.09 12.42 2.14
CA LEU A 98 -6.44 11.88 2.14
C LEU A 98 -7.27 12.54 3.25
N ARG A 99 -8.56 12.76 2.97
CA ARG A 99 -9.49 13.24 3.98
C ARG A 99 -9.84 12.12 4.96
N ALA A 100 -9.78 12.39 6.26
CA ALA A 100 -10.27 11.50 7.31
C ALA A 100 -11.58 12.06 7.88
N VAL A 101 -12.68 11.34 7.69
CA VAL A 101 -14.02 11.79 8.12
C VAL A 101 -14.29 11.44 9.57
N ARG A 102 -13.74 10.34 10.06
CA ARG A 102 -13.93 9.86 11.45
C ARG A 102 -12.60 9.67 12.14
N GLY A 103 -12.58 9.95 13.45
CA GLY A 103 -11.40 9.99 14.31
C GLY A 103 -10.47 8.77 14.19
N GLY A 104 -9.25 8.98 14.56
CA GLY A 104 -8.06 8.12 14.48
C GLY A 104 -6.84 9.02 14.38
N PRO A 105 -5.60 8.51 14.32
CA PRO A 105 -4.42 9.32 14.15
C PRO A 105 -4.51 10.08 12.83
N GLY A 106 -5.03 11.29 12.88
CA GLY A 106 -5.13 12.24 11.78
C GLY A 106 -4.61 13.58 12.27
N GLY A 107 -3.73 14.22 11.50
CA GLY A 107 -3.22 15.57 11.76
C GLY A 107 -3.89 16.63 10.91
N ARG A 108 -3.91 17.87 11.40
CA ARG A 108 -4.33 19.03 10.60
C ARG A 108 -3.15 19.53 9.77
N LYS A 109 -3.31 19.73 8.46
CA LYS A 109 -2.28 20.42 7.67
C LYS A 109 -2.23 21.91 8.08
N PRO A 110 -1.03 22.49 8.27
CA PRO A 110 -0.88 23.94 8.43
C PRO A 110 -1.57 24.66 7.26
N GLY A 111 -2.33 25.71 7.55
CA GLY A 111 -3.00 26.55 6.54
C GLY A 111 -4.39 26.09 6.06
N ARG A 112 -4.91 24.94 6.51
CA ARG A 112 -6.30 24.52 6.23
C ARG A 112 -6.99 24.06 7.50
N PRO A 113 -7.61 24.97 8.28
CA PRO A 113 -8.33 24.60 9.50
C PRO A 113 -9.57 23.74 9.19
N GLY A 114 -9.86 22.78 10.04
CA GLY A 114 -11.17 22.13 10.14
C GLY A 114 -11.26 20.66 9.70
N GLN A 115 -10.30 20.07 8.98
CA GLN A 115 -10.43 18.66 8.55
C GLN A 115 -9.20 17.84 8.92
N ALA A 116 -9.42 16.74 9.65
CA ALA A 116 -8.38 15.75 9.88
C ALA A 116 -7.97 15.09 8.55
N ARG A 117 -6.68 14.96 8.31
CA ARG A 117 -6.09 14.34 7.13
C ARG A 117 -5.05 13.32 7.52
N ILE A 118 -4.92 12.32 6.69
CA ILE A 118 -3.80 11.37 6.71
C ILE A 118 -3.02 11.52 5.41
N GLN A 119 -1.82 11.01 5.42
CA GLN A 119 -0.91 11.01 4.30
C GLN A 119 -0.51 9.58 3.99
N ALA A 120 -0.58 9.20 2.73
CA ALA A 120 -0.04 7.94 2.25
C ALA A 120 1.16 8.22 1.33
N ALA A 121 2.26 7.53 1.57
CA ALA A 121 3.49 7.65 0.81
C ALA A 121 3.88 6.28 0.25
N PRO A 122 3.70 6.01 -1.04
CA PRO A 122 4.25 4.83 -1.69
C PRO A 122 5.70 5.06 -2.13
N GLY A 123 6.53 4.03 -1.98
CA GLY A 123 7.79 3.88 -2.70
C GLY A 123 7.57 2.97 -3.91
N VAL A 124 7.66 3.51 -5.12
CA VAL A 124 7.39 2.76 -6.35
C VAL A 124 8.67 2.50 -7.16
N ASP A 125 8.77 1.35 -7.78
CA ASP A 125 9.88 0.97 -8.64
C ASP A 125 9.93 1.79 -9.95
N GLY A 126 10.93 1.56 -10.79
CA GLY A 126 11.04 2.21 -12.09
C GLY A 126 9.90 1.89 -13.05
N GLY A 127 9.14 0.83 -12.85
CA GLY A 127 7.92 0.45 -13.58
C GLY A 127 6.63 1.07 -13.02
N GLY A 128 6.68 1.61 -11.79
CA GLY A 128 5.54 2.16 -11.06
C GLY A 128 4.82 1.13 -10.17
N LEU A 129 5.45 0.00 -9.85
CA LEU A 129 4.91 -0.96 -8.89
C LEU A 129 5.25 -0.53 -7.46
N PRO A 130 4.29 -0.59 -6.52
CA PRO A 130 4.54 -0.24 -5.12
C PRO A 130 5.43 -1.31 -4.46
N LEU A 131 6.62 -0.90 -4.02
CA LEU A 131 7.56 -1.72 -3.25
C LEU A 131 7.28 -1.63 -1.75
N SER A 132 6.85 -0.45 -1.30
CA SER A 132 6.50 -0.15 0.10
C SER A 132 5.42 0.92 0.16
N LEU A 133 4.70 0.98 1.28
CA LEU A 133 3.68 1.99 1.52
C LEU A 133 3.65 2.33 3.01
N LEU A 134 3.65 3.62 3.33
CA LEU A 134 3.39 4.11 4.69
C LEU A 134 2.16 5.00 4.73
N VAL A 135 1.41 4.89 5.80
CA VAL A 135 0.26 5.76 6.09
C VAL A 135 0.51 6.46 7.44
N THR A 136 0.53 7.78 7.41
CA THR A 136 0.82 8.60 8.59
C THR A 136 -0.20 9.72 8.76
N ALA A 137 -0.18 10.39 9.90
CA ALA A 137 -0.93 11.62 10.08
C ALA A 137 -0.37 12.74 9.18
N ALA A 138 -1.23 13.54 8.58
CA ALA A 138 -0.82 14.53 7.57
C ALA A 138 -0.01 15.72 8.12
N ASN A 139 0.15 15.82 9.44
CA ASN A 139 1.03 16.79 10.11
C ASN A 139 2.46 16.26 10.32
N ILE A 140 2.73 14.99 10.03
CA ILE A 140 4.08 14.43 10.09
C ILE A 140 4.83 14.87 8.84
N ASN A 141 6.04 15.39 9.05
CA ASN A 141 6.91 15.82 7.97
C ASN A 141 7.35 14.62 7.11
N ASP A 142 7.25 14.76 5.79
CA ASP A 142 7.61 13.72 4.81
C ASP A 142 9.03 13.18 5.01
N GLY A 143 9.97 14.04 5.39
CA GLY A 143 11.34 13.65 5.65
C GLY A 143 11.53 12.70 6.84
N LEU A 144 10.60 12.70 7.82
CA LEU A 144 10.66 11.80 8.97
C LEU A 144 10.25 10.37 8.60
N VAL A 145 9.31 10.22 7.67
CA VAL A 145 8.82 8.90 7.23
C VAL A 145 9.65 8.30 6.10
N PHE A 146 10.52 9.09 5.48
CA PHE A 146 11.32 8.71 4.32
C PHE A 146 12.21 7.49 4.56
N GLU A 147 12.92 7.47 5.70
CA GLU A 147 13.82 6.37 6.05
C GLU A 147 13.03 5.08 6.31
N ALA A 148 11.92 5.17 7.04
CA ALA A 148 11.03 4.04 7.29
C ALA A 148 10.47 3.48 5.98
N LEU A 149 9.94 4.34 5.11
CA LEU A 149 9.39 3.93 3.81
C LEU A 149 10.40 3.15 2.96
N LEU A 150 11.64 3.61 2.88
CA LEU A 150 12.68 2.91 2.12
C LEU A 150 13.25 1.71 2.88
N GLY A 151 13.16 1.71 4.21
CA GLY A 151 13.53 0.58 5.06
C GLY A 151 12.58 -0.59 4.93
N ASP A 152 11.30 -0.29 4.72
CA ASP A 152 10.22 -1.27 4.59
C ASP A 152 10.17 -1.96 3.20
N ILE A 153 11.05 -1.58 2.27
CA ILE A 153 11.17 -2.31 1.00
C ILE A 153 11.67 -3.74 1.30
N PRO A 154 10.86 -4.77 1.03
CA PRO A 154 11.23 -6.14 1.36
C PRO A 154 12.41 -6.64 0.52
N ALA A 155 13.15 -7.58 1.06
CA ALA A 155 14.20 -8.28 0.33
C ALA A 155 13.56 -9.32 -0.61
N VAL A 156 13.47 -9.00 -1.89
CA VAL A 156 12.77 -9.75 -2.93
C VAL A 156 13.71 -10.65 -3.69
N ARG A 157 13.30 -11.84 -4.06
CA ARG A 157 14.07 -12.75 -4.89
C ARG A 157 14.34 -12.14 -6.27
N THR A 158 15.50 -12.44 -6.83
CA THR A 158 15.90 -12.04 -8.17
C THR A 158 15.93 -13.25 -9.11
N PRO A 159 15.90 -13.07 -10.44
CA PRO A 159 16.02 -14.18 -11.39
C PRO A 159 17.31 -14.99 -11.20
N ALA A 160 18.38 -14.35 -10.69
CA ALA A 160 19.67 -15.00 -10.42
C ALA A 160 19.71 -15.76 -9.07
N GLY A 161 18.59 -15.89 -8.35
CA GLY A 161 18.49 -16.61 -7.09
C GLY A 161 18.89 -15.83 -5.84
N GLY A 162 19.47 -14.62 -5.98
CA GLY A 162 19.78 -13.73 -4.85
C GLY A 162 18.55 -12.97 -4.36
N ARG A 163 18.75 -12.13 -3.32
CA ARG A 163 17.73 -11.21 -2.82
C ARG A 163 18.14 -9.76 -2.99
N ARG A 164 17.19 -8.88 -3.30
CA ARG A 164 17.42 -7.46 -3.49
C ARG A 164 16.32 -6.64 -2.81
N CYS A 165 16.73 -5.60 -2.04
CA CYS A 165 15.83 -4.61 -1.44
C CYS A 165 16.30 -3.17 -1.74
N ARG A 166 17.39 -3.02 -2.52
CA ARG A 166 18.05 -1.74 -2.75
C ARG A 166 17.89 -1.31 -4.21
N PRO A 167 17.20 -0.19 -4.47
CA PRO A 167 17.18 0.45 -5.79
C PRO A 167 18.53 1.14 -6.08
N ASP A 168 18.86 1.35 -7.36
CA ASP A 168 20.10 2.02 -7.74
C ASP A 168 20.07 3.52 -7.42
N LYS A 169 18.90 4.14 -7.49
CA LYS A 169 18.70 5.57 -7.22
C LYS A 169 17.31 5.84 -6.63
N CYS A 170 17.18 6.94 -5.88
CA CYS A 170 15.92 7.39 -5.32
C CYS A 170 15.56 8.77 -5.87
N HIS A 171 14.38 8.86 -6.48
CA HIS A 171 13.77 10.11 -6.93
C HIS A 171 12.71 10.54 -5.91
N ALA A 172 12.82 11.78 -5.44
CA ALA A 172 11.82 12.41 -4.58
C ALA A 172 11.75 13.92 -4.88
N ASP A 173 10.68 14.55 -4.46
CA ASP A 173 10.49 15.98 -4.67
C ASP A 173 11.29 16.84 -3.66
N LYS A 174 11.14 18.19 -3.78
CA LYS A 174 11.82 19.16 -2.91
C LYS A 174 11.41 19.05 -1.44
N ALA A 175 10.25 18.49 -1.12
CA ALA A 175 9.81 18.29 0.26
C ALA A 175 10.72 17.30 1.02
N TYR A 176 11.42 16.45 0.30
CA TYR A 176 12.40 15.49 0.85
C TYR A 176 13.84 16.03 0.85
N ASP A 177 14.08 17.30 0.46
CA ASP A 177 15.42 17.91 0.42
C ASP A 177 15.97 18.24 1.82
N HIS A 178 16.16 17.21 2.61
CA HIS A 178 16.74 17.28 3.95
C HIS A 178 18.08 16.56 4.00
N ARG A 179 19.04 17.12 4.76
CA ARG A 179 20.35 16.48 4.98
C ARG A 179 20.23 15.04 5.45
N ARG A 180 19.24 14.77 6.32
CA ARG A 180 18.94 13.43 6.83
C ARG A 180 18.60 12.45 5.71
N CYS A 181 17.67 12.81 4.79
CA CYS A 181 17.26 11.95 3.69
C CYS A 181 18.43 11.65 2.74
N ARG A 182 19.23 12.69 2.41
CA ARG A 182 20.41 12.52 1.55
C ARG A 182 21.46 11.61 2.21
N SER A 183 21.78 11.84 3.49
CA SER A 183 22.73 11.02 4.24
C SER A 183 22.28 9.56 4.36
N TYR A 184 20.98 9.33 4.56
CA TYR A 184 20.40 7.97 4.58
C TYR A 184 20.62 7.25 3.26
N LEU A 185 20.29 7.89 2.13
CA LEU A 185 20.50 7.30 0.81
C LEU A 185 21.97 6.99 0.53
N THR A 186 22.87 7.93 0.87
CA THR A 186 24.32 7.74 0.69
C THR A 186 24.84 6.57 1.51
N ARG A 187 24.44 6.46 2.78
CA ARG A 187 24.82 5.32 3.64
C ARG A 187 24.34 3.98 3.09
N ARG A 188 23.16 3.97 2.45
CA ARG A 188 22.62 2.77 1.81
C ARG A 188 23.17 2.50 0.41
N GLY A 189 24.08 3.33 -0.10
CA GLY A 189 24.62 3.21 -1.45
C GLY A 189 23.58 3.46 -2.56
N ILE A 190 22.54 4.24 -2.26
CA ILE A 190 21.49 4.62 -3.21
C ILE A 190 21.82 6.00 -3.79
N LYS A 191 21.86 6.12 -5.12
CA LYS A 191 22.15 7.41 -5.77
C LYS A 191 21.04 8.41 -5.50
N VAL A 192 21.38 9.57 -4.92
CA VAL A 192 20.45 10.63 -4.57
C VAL A 192 19.97 11.37 -5.82
N ARG A 193 18.65 11.44 -6.03
CA ARG A 193 17.97 12.21 -7.07
C ARG A 193 16.81 13.03 -6.48
N ILE A 194 17.04 13.63 -5.32
CA ILE A 194 16.12 14.55 -4.66
C ILE A 194 16.39 15.95 -5.24
N ALA A 195 15.35 16.62 -5.72
CA ALA A 195 15.46 17.98 -6.21
C ALA A 195 15.91 18.96 -5.12
N ARG A 196 16.85 19.86 -5.44
CA ARG A 196 17.33 20.88 -4.49
C ARG A 196 16.41 22.07 -4.44
N CYS A 197 16.08 22.52 -3.24
CA CYS A 197 15.37 23.76 -3.05
C CYS A 197 16.20 24.95 -3.55
N GLY A 198 15.59 25.83 -4.36
CA GLY A 198 16.22 27.05 -4.87
C GLY A 198 17.21 26.88 -6.01
N ILE A 199 17.56 25.65 -6.43
CA ILE A 199 18.59 25.41 -7.45
C ILE A 199 18.02 24.78 -8.72
N GLU A 200 17.11 23.82 -8.63
CA GLU A 200 16.61 23.10 -9.80
C GLU A 200 15.27 23.64 -10.28
N SER A 201 15.16 23.87 -11.62
CA SER A 201 13.89 24.18 -12.30
C SER A 201 12.92 23.01 -12.18
N SER A 202 11.62 23.33 -12.06
CA SER A 202 10.53 22.34 -12.02
C SER A 202 10.40 21.54 -13.32
N ASP A 203 10.89 22.06 -14.45
CA ASP A 203 10.66 21.52 -15.80
C ASP A 203 11.34 20.18 -16.06
N ARG A 204 12.46 19.91 -15.39
CA ARG A 204 13.19 18.61 -15.51
C ARG A 204 12.72 17.54 -14.54
N LEU A 205 11.99 17.89 -13.50
CA LEU A 205 11.49 16.96 -12.48
C LEU A 205 10.35 16.07 -12.99
N GLY A 206 9.56 16.52 -13.94
CA GLY A 206 8.41 15.82 -14.49
C GLY A 206 8.74 14.50 -15.19
N ARG A 207 9.96 14.35 -15.75
CA ARG A 207 10.34 13.21 -16.60
C ARG A 207 10.27 11.83 -15.93
N HIS A 208 10.36 11.76 -14.61
CA HIS A 208 10.31 10.49 -13.86
C HIS A 208 9.21 10.46 -12.80
N ARG A 209 8.70 11.63 -12.42
CA ARG A 209 7.68 11.80 -11.39
C ARG A 209 6.32 11.25 -11.83
N TRP A 210 5.98 11.38 -13.12
CA TRP A 210 4.71 10.88 -13.66
C TRP A 210 4.43 9.40 -13.34
N LYS A 211 5.47 8.57 -13.15
CA LYS A 211 5.29 7.16 -12.79
C LYS A 211 4.77 7.01 -11.36
N ALA A 212 5.30 7.79 -10.41
CA ALA A 212 4.77 7.82 -9.04
C ALA A 212 3.35 8.38 -9.03
N GLU A 213 3.10 9.48 -9.74
CA GLU A 213 1.77 10.09 -9.88
C GLU A 213 0.76 9.12 -10.49
N ARG A 214 1.15 8.37 -11.52
CA ARG A 214 0.33 7.30 -12.11
C ARG A 214 0.01 6.21 -11.10
N SER A 215 0.99 5.77 -10.32
CA SER A 215 0.78 4.73 -9.30
C SER A 215 -0.14 5.23 -8.19
N ILE A 216 0.01 6.48 -7.76
CA ILE A 216 -0.92 7.13 -6.84
C ILE A 216 -2.34 7.19 -7.44
N ALA A 217 -2.48 7.53 -8.72
CA ALA A 217 -3.77 7.54 -9.41
C ALA A 217 -4.41 6.13 -9.44
N TRP A 218 -3.61 5.08 -9.65
CA TRP A 218 -4.07 3.70 -9.60
C TRP A 218 -4.49 3.26 -8.20
N LEU A 219 -3.74 3.64 -7.16
CA LEU A 219 -4.12 3.41 -5.76
C LEU A 219 -5.43 4.15 -5.44
N ALA A 220 -5.58 5.39 -5.88
CA ALA A 220 -6.81 6.18 -5.75
C ALA A 220 -7.99 5.60 -6.55
N GLY A 221 -7.73 4.74 -7.54
CA GLY A 221 -8.74 3.93 -8.23
C GLY A 221 -9.47 2.96 -7.29
N CYS A 222 -8.85 2.54 -6.20
CA CYS A 222 -9.52 1.93 -5.07
C CYS A 222 -10.23 3.04 -4.28
N ARG A 223 -11.53 3.22 -4.55
CA ARG A 223 -12.32 4.36 -4.01
C ARG A 223 -12.28 4.45 -2.48
N ARG A 224 -12.09 3.32 -1.78
CA ARG A 224 -11.92 3.28 -0.33
C ARG A 224 -10.71 4.10 0.15
N LEU A 225 -9.70 4.28 -0.69
CA LEU A 225 -8.51 5.08 -0.39
C LEU A 225 -8.69 6.59 -0.66
N ARG A 226 -9.81 7.04 -1.20
CA ARG A 226 -10.03 8.48 -1.41
C ARG A 226 -10.43 9.22 -0.14
N ILE A 227 -11.17 8.54 0.74
CA ILE A 227 -11.64 9.07 2.00
C ILE A 227 -11.53 7.97 3.05
N ARG A 228 -10.90 8.28 4.17
CA ARG A 228 -10.83 7.36 5.31
C ARG A 228 -12.11 7.45 6.14
N TYR A 229 -12.91 6.39 6.08
CA TYR A 229 -14.08 6.19 6.95
C TYR A 229 -13.76 5.29 8.16
N ASP A 230 -12.71 4.48 8.05
CA ASP A 230 -12.34 3.52 9.07
C ASP A 230 -11.69 4.23 10.26
N ARG A 231 -12.21 3.96 11.48
CA ARG A 231 -11.66 4.53 12.71
C ARG A 231 -10.31 3.93 13.05
N ASP A 232 -10.17 2.64 12.79
CA ASP A 232 -8.95 1.87 13.00
C ASP A 232 -7.95 2.12 11.86
N SER A 233 -6.73 2.48 12.24
CA SER A 233 -5.65 2.74 11.29
C SER A 233 -5.17 1.49 10.58
N GLU A 234 -5.14 0.35 11.27
CA GLU A 234 -4.70 -0.92 10.71
C GLU A 234 -5.64 -1.40 9.61
N ARG A 235 -6.96 -1.29 9.81
CA ARG A 235 -7.93 -1.62 8.76
C ARG A 235 -7.84 -0.71 7.55
N PHE A 236 -7.60 0.59 7.77
CA PHE A 236 -7.36 1.50 6.64
C PHE A 236 -6.08 1.14 5.91
N PHE A 237 -5.00 0.86 6.65
CA PHE A 237 -3.73 0.41 6.09
C PHE A 237 -3.87 -0.89 5.31
N ALA A 238 -4.64 -1.86 5.82
CA ALA A 238 -4.95 -3.11 5.14
C ALA A 238 -5.66 -2.88 3.78
N PHE A 239 -6.59 -1.92 3.67
CA PHE A 239 -7.15 -1.54 2.37
C PHE A 239 -6.12 -0.91 1.44
N ALA A 240 -5.19 -0.13 1.98
CA ALA A 240 -4.11 0.47 1.19
C ALA A 240 -3.12 -0.60 0.68
N MET A 241 -2.76 -1.57 1.52
CA MET A 241 -1.96 -2.73 1.13
C MET A 241 -2.67 -3.57 0.06
N LEU A 242 -3.97 -3.85 0.24
CA LEU A 242 -4.77 -4.59 -0.75
C LEU A 242 -4.82 -3.89 -2.13
N ALA A 243 -4.77 -2.56 -2.17
CA ALA A 243 -4.65 -1.82 -3.42
C ALA A 243 -3.26 -2.00 -4.06
N CYS A 244 -2.19 -2.04 -3.26
CA CYS A 244 -0.84 -2.37 -3.72
C CYS A 244 -0.77 -3.80 -4.25
N ASP A 245 -1.34 -4.76 -3.51
CA ASP A 245 -1.42 -6.18 -3.88
C ASP A 245 -2.09 -6.37 -5.23
N ARG A 246 -3.19 -5.66 -5.46
CA ARG A 246 -3.90 -5.70 -6.74
C ARG A 246 -3.02 -5.20 -7.90
N LEU A 247 -2.23 -4.14 -7.70
CA LEU A 247 -1.32 -3.64 -8.74
C LEU A 247 -0.22 -4.66 -9.03
N CYS A 248 0.36 -5.26 -7.99
CA CYS A 248 1.38 -6.30 -8.11
C CYS A 248 0.80 -7.56 -8.79
N TYR A 249 -0.36 -8.02 -8.36
CA TYR A 249 -1.04 -9.19 -8.93
C TYR A 249 -1.33 -9.03 -10.43
N ASN A 250 -1.85 -7.87 -10.84
CA ASN A 250 -2.16 -7.59 -12.26
C ASN A 250 -0.92 -7.52 -13.14
N ARG A 251 0.28 -7.41 -12.56
CA ARG A 251 1.56 -7.39 -13.30
C ARG A 251 2.15 -8.78 -13.48
N LEU A 252 1.71 -9.78 -12.72
CA LEU A 252 2.24 -11.14 -12.84
C LEU A 252 2.00 -11.71 -14.24
N PRO A 253 2.97 -12.45 -14.82
CA PRO A 253 2.86 -12.98 -16.16
C PRO A 253 1.64 -13.88 -16.41
N CYS A 254 1.22 -14.64 -15.39
CA CYS A 254 0.04 -15.52 -15.44
C CYS A 254 -1.30 -14.81 -15.20
N ALA A 255 -1.29 -13.53 -14.80
CA ALA A 255 -2.51 -12.77 -14.54
C ALA A 255 -3.19 -12.25 -15.82
N THR A 256 -2.59 -12.50 -17.00
CA THR A 256 -3.09 -11.95 -18.27
C THR A 256 -4.43 -12.56 -18.70
N SER A 257 -4.79 -13.75 -18.18
CA SER A 257 -6.09 -14.40 -18.45
C SER A 257 -7.15 -14.18 -17.38
N ALA A 258 -6.78 -13.66 -16.20
CA ALA A 258 -7.69 -13.44 -15.07
C ALA A 258 -7.39 -12.09 -14.41
N ARG A 259 -7.50 -10.99 -15.17
CA ARG A 259 -7.42 -9.65 -14.58
C ARG A 259 -8.54 -9.52 -13.56
N LEU A 260 -8.16 -9.34 -12.27
CA LEU A 260 -9.12 -8.98 -11.24
C LEU A 260 -9.83 -7.69 -11.67
N PRO A 261 -11.14 -7.70 -11.72
CA PRO A 261 -11.95 -6.60 -12.21
C PRO A 261 -11.78 -5.34 -11.36
#